data_0b945f38a7e0a46b82a89b969d522643
#
_entry.id   0b945f38a7e0a46b82a89b969d522643
#
_cell.length_a   1.000
_cell.length_b   1.000
_cell.length_c   1.000
_cell.angle_alpha   90.00
_cell.angle_beta   90.00
_cell.angle_gamma   90.00
#
_symmetry.space_group_name_H-M   'P 1'
#
loop_
_entity.id
_entity.type
_entity.pdbx_description
1 polymer ?
#
loop_
_entity_poly.entity_id
_entity_poly.type
_entity_poly.pdbx_seq_one_letter_code
_entity_poly.pdbx_strand_id
1 'polypeptide(L)'
;MRYGRCAADDQHLPTDQVVSAVVVVPAKGFDREAQNRLKQEAFFKAGTRFFNRKGFNGTSLDEIAEHLQVSKGAFYYHFTNKEALLTQCYEHSLDLTDAIYTDIRKSTMSAPQKLDTACRQVFHIQNSDRGPLIRYNTITALPPPIRRRVLVRTQATSNNLGQFIREGQGTGEFRNVDAAIMQNMLEGAVNAAMDISDWRRVDDIDQTADEYFDVFYFGLAKPSN
;
A
#
# COMPACT_ATOMS: atom_id res chain seq x y z
N MET A 1 29.65 24.54 -21.96
CA MET A 1 28.40 23.89 -22.35
C MET A 1 27.30 24.51 -21.51
N ARG A 2 26.36 25.18 -22.18
CA ARG A 2 25.32 26.03 -21.53
C ARG A 2 24.12 25.14 -21.13
N TYR A 3 23.78 25.15 -19.87
CA TYR A 3 22.49 24.60 -19.41
C TYR A 3 21.36 25.58 -19.78
N GLY A 4 20.50 25.15 -20.69
CA GLY A 4 19.28 25.86 -21.05
C GLY A 4 18.25 25.74 -19.93
N ARG A 5 17.68 26.88 -19.51
CA ARG A 5 16.50 26.96 -18.64
C ARG A 5 15.31 26.42 -19.41
N CYS A 6 14.66 25.36 -18.91
CA CYS A 6 13.30 25.02 -19.30
C CYS A 6 12.35 25.97 -18.60
N ALA A 7 11.57 26.71 -19.39
CA ALA A 7 10.46 27.51 -18.95
C ALA A 7 9.38 26.57 -18.38
N ALA A 8 8.86 26.89 -17.20
CA ALA A 8 7.68 26.28 -16.65
C ALA A 8 6.46 26.74 -17.46
N ASP A 9 5.95 25.88 -18.32
CA ASP A 9 4.62 26.04 -18.88
C ASP A 9 3.59 25.63 -17.82
N ASP A 10 2.84 26.62 -17.40
CA ASP A 10 1.65 26.54 -16.56
C ASP A 10 0.54 25.82 -17.36
N GLN A 11 0.58 24.49 -17.44
CA GLN A 11 -0.52 23.71 -17.96
C GLN A 11 -1.34 23.14 -16.82
N HIS A 12 -2.49 23.74 -16.65
CA HIS A 12 -3.67 23.30 -15.96
C HIS A 12 -3.73 21.76 -15.90
N LEU A 13 -3.57 21.22 -14.70
CA LEU A 13 -3.87 19.83 -14.39
C LEU A 13 -5.36 19.61 -14.68
N PRO A 14 -5.75 18.56 -15.40
CA PRO A 14 -7.15 18.25 -15.59
C PRO A 14 -7.79 18.01 -14.23
N THR A 15 -8.81 18.77 -13.96
CA THR A 15 -9.77 18.62 -12.87
C THR A 15 -10.11 17.14 -12.70
N ASP A 16 -9.85 16.64 -11.50
CA ASP A 16 -10.32 15.37 -10.96
C ASP A 16 -11.61 14.92 -11.65
N GLN A 17 -11.55 13.80 -12.34
CA GLN A 17 -12.75 12.99 -12.48
C GLN A 17 -13.09 12.54 -11.06
N VAL A 18 -13.97 13.30 -10.44
CA VAL A 18 -14.71 12.90 -9.25
C VAL A 18 -15.42 11.61 -9.65
N VAL A 19 -14.81 10.48 -9.35
CA VAL A 19 -15.53 9.22 -9.27
C VAL A 19 -16.48 9.44 -8.10
N SER A 20 -17.64 9.98 -8.40
CA SER A 20 -18.76 10.06 -7.50
C SER A 20 -19.01 8.64 -7.04
N ALA A 21 -18.58 8.33 -5.82
CA ALA A 21 -18.99 7.11 -5.14
C ALA A 21 -20.49 7.27 -4.89
N VAL A 22 -21.28 6.98 -5.93
CA VAL A 22 -22.71 6.78 -5.78
C VAL A 22 -22.84 5.63 -4.77
N VAL A 23 -23.17 5.97 -3.55
CA VAL A 23 -23.67 5.00 -2.58
C VAL A 23 -24.99 4.51 -3.17
N VAL A 24 -24.92 3.46 -4.00
CA VAL A 24 -26.08 2.72 -4.44
C VAL A 24 -26.69 2.14 -3.18
N VAL A 25 -27.82 2.70 -2.76
CA VAL A 25 -28.64 2.14 -1.68
C VAL A 25 -29.30 0.88 -2.25
N PRO A 26 -28.89 -0.34 -1.82
CA PRO A 26 -29.51 -1.54 -2.35
C PRO A 26 -30.86 -1.76 -1.67
N ALA A 27 -31.78 -2.36 -2.42
CA ALA A 27 -33.09 -2.76 -1.96
C ALA A 27 -33.05 -3.68 -0.71
N LYS A 28 -34.11 -3.60 0.10
CA LYS A 28 -34.38 -4.34 1.35
C LYS A 28 -33.76 -5.72 1.41
N GLY A 29 -32.81 -5.92 2.35
CA GLY A 29 -32.24 -7.22 2.70
C GLY A 29 -30.73 -7.27 2.87
N PHE A 30 -30.00 -6.15 2.70
CA PHE A 30 -28.55 -6.13 2.92
C PHE A 30 -28.23 -6.09 4.42
N ASP A 31 -27.41 -7.05 4.82
CA ASP A 31 -26.86 -7.19 6.15
C ASP A 31 -26.22 -5.87 6.65
N ARG A 32 -26.69 -5.37 7.78
CA ARG A 32 -26.19 -4.14 8.43
C ARG A 32 -24.67 -4.20 8.68
N GLU A 33 -24.15 -5.40 8.88
CA GLU A 33 -22.73 -5.64 9.05
C GLU A 33 -21.95 -5.43 7.73
N ALA A 34 -22.48 -5.86 6.59
CA ALA A 34 -21.86 -5.61 5.29
C ALA A 34 -21.80 -4.13 4.97
N GLN A 35 -22.85 -3.37 5.25
CA GLN A 35 -22.86 -1.92 5.10
C GLN A 35 -21.84 -1.23 6.02
N ASN A 36 -21.69 -1.68 7.25
CA ASN A 36 -20.70 -1.14 8.18
C ASN A 36 -19.28 -1.43 7.71
N ARG A 37 -19.01 -2.64 7.19
CA ARG A 37 -17.70 -2.97 6.61
C ARG A 37 -17.36 -2.07 5.43
N LEU A 38 -18.27 -1.89 4.48
CA LEU A 38 -18.06 -0.99 3.32
C LEU A 38 -17.78 0.46 3.75
N LYS A 39 -18.49 0.96 4.77
CA LYS A 39 -18.23 2.30 5.32
C LYS A 39 -16.83 2.39 5.95
N GLN A 40 -16.44 1.40 6.73
CA GLN A 40 -15.12 1.36 7.35
C GLN A 40 -14.00 1.32 6.30
N GLU A 41 -14.15 0.48 5.27
CA GLU A 41 -13.21 0.44 4.15
C GLU A 41 -13.09 1.80 3.45
N ALA A 42 -14.21 2.49 3.21
CA ALA A 42 -14.18 3.84 2.64
C ALA A 42 -13.43 4.84 3.53
N PHE A 43 -13.61 4.75 4.85
CA PHE A 43 -12.89 5.58 5.81
C PHE A 43 -11.38 5.31 5.81
N PHE A 44 -10.98 4.03 5.76
CA PHE A 44 -9.57 3.66 5.71
C PHE A 44 -8.91 4.11 4.41
N LYS A 45 -9.57 3.90 3.26
CA LYS A 45 -9.08 4.35 1.96
C LYS A 45 -8.89 5.87 1.90
N ALA A 46 -9.89 6.63 2.32
CA ALA A 46 -9.79 8.08 2.37
C ALA A 46 -8.71 8.54 3.34
N GLY A 47 -8.71 8.02 4.58
CA GLY A 47 -7.68 8.32 5.58
C GLY A 47 -6.27 8.06 5.05
N THR A 48 -6.05 6.89 4.46
CA THR A 48 -4.77 6.51 3.87
C THR A 48 -4.34 7.46 2.76
N ARG A 49 -5.24 7.83 1.83
CA ARG A 49 -4.95 8.81 0.76
C ARG A 49 -4.53 10.15 1.32
N PHE A 50 -5.26 10.66 2.32
CA PHE A 50 -4.93 11.94 2.95
C PHE A 50 -3.59 11.88 3.69
N PHE A 51 -3.33 10.85 4.49
CA PHE A 51 -2.07 10.70 5.19
C PHE A 51 -0.88 10.52 4.24
N ASN A 52 -1.03 9.75 3.17
CA ASN A 52 0.02 9.56 2.19
C ASN A 52 0.36 10.86 1.42
N ARG A 53 -0.67 11.67 1.06
CA ARG A 53 -0.48 12.91 0.27
C ARG A 53 -0.07 14.11 1.10
N LYS A 54 -0.69 14.32 2.27
CA LYS A 54 -0.52 15.52 3.10
C LYS A 54 0.31 15.29 4.36
N GLY A 55 0.69 14.04 4.63
CA GLY A 55 1.29 13.64 5.90
C GLY A 55 0.30 13.74 7.06
N PHE A 56 0.75 13.32 8.25
CA PHE A 56 -0.09 13.33 9.45
C PHE A 56 -0.52 14.76 9.86
N ASN A 57 0.42 15.70 9.90
CA ASN A 57 0.16 17.06 10.35
C ASN A 57 -0.75 17.83 9.37
N GLY A 58 -0.59 17.62 8.07
CA GLY A 58 -1.38 18.27 7.02
C GLY A 58 -2.77 17.66 6.81
N THR A 59 -3.15 16.59 7.51
CA THR A 59 -4.44 15.93 7.41
C THR A 59 -5.39 16.41 8.50
N SER A 60 -6.65 16.69 8.13
CA SER A 60 -7.75 16.97 9.05
C SER A 60 -8.84 15.90 8.95
N LEU A 61 -9.40 15.49 10.11
CA LEU A 61 -10.56 14.58 10.13
C LEU A 61 -11.79 15.20 9.47
N ASP A 62 -11.94 16.53 9.61
CA ASP A 62 -13.04 17.28 9.01
C ASP A 62 -12.96 17.24 7.47
N GLU A 63 -11.76 17.41 6.89
CA GLU A 63 -11.57 17.31 5.44
C GLU A 63 -11.86 15.90 4.92
N ILE A 64 -11.52 14.87 5.68
CA ILE A 64 -11.83 13.48 5.30
C ILE A 64 -13.34 13.24 5.35
N ALA A 65 -14.02 13.73 6.40
CA ALA A 65 -15.47 13.60 6.51
C ALA A 65 -16.19 14.34 5.36
N GLU A 66 -15.74 15.54 5.00
CA GLU A 66 -16.25 16.31 3.86
C GLU A 66 -16.03 15.56 2.53
N HIS A 67 -14.81 15.06 2.31
CA HIS A 67 -14.50 14.26 1.10
C HIS A 67 -15.41 13.03 0.96
N LEU A 68 -15.75 12.39 2.06
CA LEU A 68 -16.63 11.21 2.09
C LEU A 68 -18.11 11.57 2.12
N GLN A 69 -18.45 12.87 2.15
CA GLN A 69 -19.84 13.37 2.25
C GLN A 69 -20.59 12.80 3.46
N VAL A 70 -19.90 12.59 4.57
CA VAL A 70 -20.51 12.17 5.83
C VAL A 70 -20.52 13.33 6.84
N SER A 71 -21.49 13.31 7.75
CA SER A 71 -21.51 14.33 8.81
C SER A 71 -20.31 14.17 9.75
N LYS A 72 -19.76 15.28 10.25
CA LYS A 72 -18.65 15.27 11.22
C LYS A 72 -19.00 14.39 12.42
N GLY A 73 -20.21 14.49 12.95
CA GLY A 73 -20.65 13.67 14.08
C GLY A 73 -20.61 12.18 13.80
N ALA A 74 -21.03 11.75 12.59
CA ALA A 74 -20.94 10.34 12.17
C ALA A 74 -19.49 9.88 12.02
N PHE A 75 -18.60 10.74 11.51
CA PHE A 75 -17.18 10.40 11.38
C PHE A 75 -16.49 10.32 12.75
N TYR A 76 -16.70 11.30 13.62
CA TYR A 76 -16.14 11.32 14.98
C TYR A 76 -16.69 10.22 15.89
N TYR A 77 -17.84 9.64 15.59
CA TYR A 77 -18.32 8.42 16.24
C TYR A 77 -17.39 7.22 16.00
N HIS A 78 -16.76 7.15 14.81
CA HIS A 78 -15.81 6.08 14.46
C HIS A 78 -14.37 6.38 14.87
N PHE A 79 -13.94 7.64 14.79
CA PHE A 79 -12.55 8.03 15.02
C PHE A 79 -12.48 9.27 15.92
N THR A 80 -12.05 9.07 17.16
CA THR A 80 -11.95 10.14 18.17
C THR A 80 -10.85 11.15 17.85
N ASN A 81 -9.81 10.75 17.14
CA ASN A 81 -8.66 11.58 16.78
C ASN A 81 -7.91 11.01 15.55
N LYS A 82 -6.94 11.78 15.04
CA LYS A 82 -6.13 11.39 13.86
C LYS A 82 -5.28 10.14 14.11
N GLU A 83 -4.76 9.99 15.32
CA GLU A 83 -3.95 8.83 15.72
C GLU A 83 -4.77 7.55 15.67
N ALA A 84 -6.03 7.60 16.09
CA ALA A 84 -6.93 6.45 16.01
C ALA A 84 -7.18 6.05 14.55
N LEU A 85 -7.48 7.01 13.68
CA LEU A 85 -7.66 6.74 12.24
C LEU A 85 -6.37 6.21 11.61
N LEU A 86 -5.22 6.85 11.85
CA LEU A 86 -3.94 6.43 11.30
C LEU A 86 -3.59 5.00 11.76
N THR A 87 -3.86 4.66 13.02
CA THR A 87 -3.67 3.30 13.54
C THR A 87 -4.50 2.30 12.76
N GLN A 88 -5.78 2.60 12.52
CA GLN A 88 -6.67 1.72 11.75
C GLN A 88 -6.25 1.61 10.28
N CYS A 89 -5.73 2.68 9.68
CA CYS A 89 -5.16 2.63 8.32
C CYS A 89 -3.96 1.67 8.24
N TYR A 90 -3.09 1.66 9.25
CA TYR A 90 -1.99 0.69 9.35
C TYR A 90 -2.51 -0.74 9.49
N GLU A 91 -3.43 -0.97 10.44
CA GLU A 91 -3.99 -2.31 10.66
C GLU A 91 -4.67 -2.85 9.39
N HIS A 92 -5.48 -2.03 8.73
CA HIS A 92 -6.14 -2.41 7.47
C HIS A 92 -5.15 -2.73 6.34
N SER A 93 -4.10 -1.90 6.18
CA SER A 93 -3.05 -2.14 5.18
C SER A 93 -2.29 -3.43 5.44
N LEU A 94 -2.00 -3.72 6.71
CA LEU A 94 -1.34 -4.96 7.11
C LEU A 94 -2.26 -6.17 6.91
N ASP A 95 -3.57 -6.06 7.19
CA ASP A 95 -4.54 -7.14 6.91
C ASP A 95 -4.59 -7.50 5.43
N LEU A 96 -4.60 -6.48 4.54
CA LEU A 96 -4.58 -6.70 3.10
C LEU A 96 -3.29 -7.42 2.65
N THR A 97 -2.15 -6.99 3.18
CA THR A 97 -0.85 -7.58 2.83
C THR A 97 -0.70 -9.00 3.40
N ASP A 98 -1.14 -9.22 4.64
CA ASP A 98 -1.11 -10.55 5.28
C ASP A 98 -1.98 -11.55 4.53
N ALA A 99 -3.14 -11.14 4.01
CA ALA A 99 -3.99 -12.00 3.19
C ALA A 99 -3.26 -12.47 1.94
N ILE A 100 -2.60 -11.56 1.21
CA ILE A 100 -1.78 -11.88 0.03
C ILE A 100 -0.71 -12.91 0.41
N TYR A 101 0.11 -12.62 1.41
CA TYR A 101 1.24 -13.49 1.76
C TYR A 101 0.76 -14.85 2.28
N THR A 102 -0.38 -14.89 2.95
CA THR A 102 -0.98 -16.15 3.42
C THR A 102 -1.41 -17.04 2.25
N ASP A 103 -2.02 -16.49 1.22
CA ASP A 103 -2.45 -17.26 0.05
C ASP A 103 -1.25 -17.73 -0.77
N ILE A 104 -0.25 -16.87 -0.97
CA ILE A 104 0.99 -17.22 -1.67
C ILE A 104 1.73 -18.34 -0.92
N ARG A 105 1.82 -18.29 0.40
CA ARG A 105 2.49 -19.31 1.21
C ARG A 105 1.84 -20.70 1.07
N LYS A 106 0.53 -20.75 0.86
CA LYS A 106 -0.22 -22.01 0.66
C LYS A 106 -0.11 -22.54 -0.76
N SER A 107 0.41 -21.76 -1.69
CA SER A 107 0.52 -22.13 -3.10
C SER A 107 1.67 -23.12 -3.33
N THR A 108 1.63 -23.78 -4.49
CA THR A 108 2.69 -24.67 -4.97
C THR A 108 3.75 -23.96 -5.82
N MET A 109 3.73 -22.62 -5.84
CA MET A 109 4.69 -21.81 -6.59
C MET A 109 6.13 -22.04 -6.09
N SER A 110 7.11 -21.91 -6.99
CA SER A 110 8.53 -21.84 -6.63
C SER A 110 8.81 -20.59 -5.81
N ALA A 111 9.93 -20.55 -5.09
CA ALA A 111 10.28 -19.40 -4.27
C ALA A 111 10.42 -18.09 -5.08
N PRO A 112 11.03 -18.08 -6.27
CA PRO A 112 11.02 -16.93 -7.18
C PRO A 112 9.60 -16.45 -7.54
N GLN A 113 8.72 -17.38 -7.90
CA GLN A 113 7.33 -17.07 -8.23
C GLN A 113 6.56 -16.48 -7.04
N LYS A 114 6.76 -17.04 -5.83
CA LYS A 114 6.16 -16.50 -4.60
C LYS A 114 6.58 -15.07 -4.36
N LEU A 115 7.88 -14.79 -4.48
CA LEU A 115 8.44 -13.46 -4.24
C LEU A 115 7.94 -12.45 -5.26
N ASP A 116 7.98 -12.78 -6.54
CA ASP A 116 7.49 -11.94 -7.64
C ASP A 116 5.99 -11.64 -7.48
N THR A 117 5.18 -12.70 -7.28
CA THR A 117 3.73 -12.56 -7.08
C THR A 117 3.42 -11.69 -5.86
N ALA A 118 4.17 -11.82 -4.75
CA ALA A 118 3.99 -11.01 -3.56
C ALA A 118 4.20 -9.52 -3.85
N CYS A 119 5.29 -9.16 -4.51
CA CYS A 119 5.61 -7.79 -4.87
C CYS A 119 4.55 -7.18 -5.81
N ARG A 120 4.19 -7.92 -6.87
CA ARG A 120 3.19 -7.47 -7.84
C ARG A 120 1.81 -7.28 -7.22
N GLN A 121 1.34 -8.21 -6.39
CA GLN A 121 0.03 -8.11 -5.76
C GLN A 121 -0.05 -6.93 -4.79
N VAL A 122 1.01 -6.63 -4.04
CA VAL A 122 1.07 -5.43 -3.19
C VAL A 122 1.02 -4.16 -4.04
N PHE A 123 1.75 -4.13 -5.16
CA PHE A 123 1.70 -3.03 -6.11
C PHE A 123 0.30 -2.84 -6.73
N HIS A 124 -0.36 -3.94 -7.10
CA HIS A 124 -1.71 -3.90 -7.64
C HIS A 124 -2.74 -3.38 -6.62
N ILE A 125 -2.64 -3.79 -5.35
CA ILE A 125 -3.52 -3.24 -4.31
C ILE A 125 -3.35 -1.73 -4.21
N GLN A 126 -2.12 -1.23 -4.24
CA GLN A 126 -1.85 0.21 -4.16
C GLN A 126 -2.60 1.01 -5.23
N ASN A 127 -2.72 0.44 -6.43
CA ASN A 127 -3.31 1.09 -7.60
C ASN A 127 -4.75 0.61 -7.91
N SER A 128 -5.39 -0.13 -7.00
CA SER A 128 -6.74 -0.68 -7.14
C SER A 128 -7.76 0.00 -6.23
N ASP A 129 -9.02 -0.39 -6.41
CA ASP A 129 -10.11 0.02 -5.51
C ASP A 129 -9.95 -0.51 -4.07
N ARG A 130 -9.09 -1.49 -3.83
CA ARG A 130 -8.78 -2.00 -2.49
C ARG A 130 -7.78 -1.12 -1.74
N GLY A 131 -6.93 -0.38 -2.45
CA GLY A 131 -5.91 0.52 -1.89
C GLY A 131 -6.41 1.95 -1.67
N PRO A 132 -5.50 2.86 -1.40
CA PRO A 132 -4.06 2.63 -1.25
C PRO A 132 -3.65 2.03 0.09
N LEU A 133 -2.42 1.48 0.16
CA LEU A 133 -1.78 1.07 1.41
C LEU A 133 -1.12 2.27 2.08
N ILE A 134 -1.06 2.26 3.42
CA ILE A 134 -0.40 3.34 4.19
C ILE A 134 1.12 3.26 4.05
N ARG A 135 1.78 4.41 3.85
CA ARG A 135 3.24 4.51 3.77
C ARG A 135 3.90 4.52 5.15
N TYR A 136 5.08 3.93 5.27
CA TYR A 136 5.80 3.85 6.54
C TYR A 136 6.27 5.20 7.09
N ASN A 137 6.42 6.23 6.26
CA ASN A 137 6.89 7.55 6.68
C ASN A 137 5.99 8.22 7.74
N THR A 138 4.71 7.84 7.82
CA THR A 138 3.76 8.40 8.77
C THR A 138 3.79 7.72 10.15
N ILE A 139 4.50 6.61 10.30
CA ILE A 139 4.51 5.80 11.54
C ILE A 139 5.07 6.57 12.73
N THR A 140 5.98 7.52 12.48
CA THR A 140 6.59 8.36 13.53
C THR A 140 5.59 9.29 14.21
N ALA A 141 4.45 9.56 13.58
CA ALA A 141 3.37 10.37 14.15
C ALA A 141 2.55 9.61 15.20
N LEU A 142 2.63 8.28 15.24
CA LEU A 142 1.93 7.48 16.24
C LEU A 142 2.59 7.60 17.62
N PRO A 143 1.78 7.67 18.72
CA PRO A 143 2.28 7.60 20.08
C PRO A 143 3.17 6.36 20.30
N PRO A 144 4.24 6.45 21.13
CA PRO A 144 5.24 5.39 21.25
C PRO A 144 4.67 3.98 21.54
N PRO A 145 3.67 3.79 22.42
CA PRO A 145 3.10 2.46 22.66
C PRO A 145 2.39 1.88 21.43
N ILE A 146 1.62 2.71 20.71
CA ILE A 146 0.89 2.32 19.50
C ILE A 146 1.89 2.04 18.38
N ARG A 147 2.85 2.95 18.19
CA ARG A 147 3.91 2.79 17.18
C ARG A 147 4.65 1.47 17.36
N ARG A 148 5.02 1.10 18.60
CA ARG A 148 5.70 -0.17 18.87
C ARG A 148 4.86 -1.36 18.45
N ARG A 149 3.56 -1.37 18.76
CA ARG A 149 2.63 -2.44 18.36
C ARG A 149 2.54 -2.56 16.84
N VAL A 150 2.38 -1.44 16.14
CA VAL A 150 2.31 -1.42 14.67
C VAL A 150 3.63 -1.91 14.07
N LEU A 151 4.78 -1.47 14.58
CA LEU A 151 6.09 -1.93 14.11
C LEU A 151 6.28 -3.45 14.28
N VAL A 152 5.89 -4.00 15.44
CA VAL A 152 5.97 -5.46 15.67
C VAL A 152 5.12 -6.21 14.66
N ARG A 153 3.90 -5.74 14.41
CA ARG A 153 3.02 -6.36 13.41
C ARG A 153 3.56 -6.20 11.98
N THR A 154 4.04 -5.01 11.63
CA THR A 154 4.71 -4.77 10.34
C THR A 154 5.85 -5.74 10.12
N GLN A 155 6.73 -5.91 11.12
CA GLN A 155 7.85 -6.86 11.02
C GLN A 155 7.38 -8.30 10.84
N ALA A 156 6.30 -8.70 11.52
CA ALA A 156 5.72 -10.04 11.36
C ALA A 156 5.20 -10.28 9.94
N THR A 157 4.48 -9.31 9.36
CA THR A 157 4.01 -9.35 7.97
C THR A 157 5.18 -9.41 7.00
N SER A 158 6.17 -8.54 7.17
CA SER A 158 7.36 -8.44 6.33
C SER A 158 8.23 -9.71 6.35
N ASN A 159 8.25 -10.44 7.45
CA ASN A 159 9.00 -11.69 7.58
C ASN A 159 8.59 -12.76 6.54
N ASN A 160 7.39 -12.66 5.95
CA ASN A 160 6.98 -13.54 4.86
C ASN A 160 7.91 -13.42 3.64
N LEU A 161 8.28 -12.18 3.26
CA LEU A 161 9.25 -11.97 2.16
C LEU A 161 10.60 -12.63 2.48
N GLY A 162 11.10 -12.41 3.68
CA GLY A 162 12.33 -13.06 4.15
C GLY A 162 12.24 -14.59 4.15
N GLN A 163 11.06 -15.16 4.41
CA GLN A 163 10.83 -16.60 4.32
C GLN A 163 10.91 -17.09 2.88
N PHE A 164 10.29 -16.41 1.92
CA PHE A 164 10.37 -16.78 0.50
C PHE A 164 11.81 -16.71 -0.02
N ILE A 165 12.58 -15.70 0.42
CA ILE A 165 14.01 -15.60 0.08
C ILE A 165 14.78 -16.79 0.62
N ARG A 166 14.62 -17.15 1.89
CA ARG A 166 15.30 -18.32 2.50
C ARG A 166 14.89 -19.64 1.86
N GLU A 167 13.62 -19.78 1.48
CA GLU A 167 13.11 -20.94 0.74
C GLU A 167 13.88 -21.09 -0.59
N GLY A 168 14.00 -20.03 -1.38
CA GLY A 168 14.72 -20.06 -2.67
C GLY A 168 16.23 -20.25 -2.50
N GLN A 169 16.83 -19.82 -1.41
CA GLN A 169 18.22 -20.13 -1.08
C GLN A 169 18.39 -21.62 -0.75
N GLY A 170 17.45 -22.19 0.00
CA GLY A 170 17.45 -23.61 0.35
C GLY A 170 17.30 -24.54 -0.88
N THR A 171 16.51 -24.14 -1.88
CA THR A 171 16.34 -24.87 -3.14
C THR A 171 17.45 -24.57 -4.17
N GLY A 172 18.29 -23.58 -3.89
CA GLY A 172 19.34 -23.13 -4.81
C GLY A 172 18.85 -22.26 -5.96
N GLU A 173 17.59 -21.83 -5.95
CA GLU A 173 17.00 -20.90 -6.92
C GLU A 173 17.50 -19.46 -6.72
N PHE A 174 17.82 -19.09 -5.48
CA PHE A 174 18.45 -17.82 -5.16
C PHE A 174 19.91 -17.99 -4.73
N ARG A 175 20.72 -16.98 -5.04
CA ARG A 175 22.09 -16.89 -4.53
C ARG A 175 22.06 -16.73 -3.01
N ASN A 176 23.13 -17.17 -2.35
CA ASN A 176 23.28 -16.98 -0.90
C ASN A 176 23.58 -15.51 -0.59
N VAL A 177 22.61 -14.81 -0.03
CA VAL A 177 22.65 -13.42 0.43
C VAL A 177 22.06 -13.33 1.84
N ASP A 178 22.32 -12.24 2.55
CA ASP A 178 21.60 -11.99 3.80
C ASP A 178 20.12 -11.73 3.52
N ALA A 179 19.27 -12.66 3.96
CA ALA A 179 17.83 -12.59 3.68
C ALA A 179 17.16 -11.37 4.34
N ALA A 180 17.68 -10.88 5.48
CA ALA A 180 17.14 -9.70 6.15
C ALA A 180 17.48 -8.42 5.37
N ILE A 181 18.70 -8.32 4.84
CA ILE A 181 19.10 -7.20 3.97
C ILE A 181 18.24 -7.20 2.70
N MET A 182 18.09 -8.35 2.06
CA MET A 182 17.28 -8.45 0.85
C MET A 182 15.81 -8.15 1.09
N GLN A 183 15.25 -8.61 2.22
CA GLN A 183 13.90 -8.25 2.64
C GLN A 183 13.74 -6.73 2.76
N ASN A 184 14.64 -6.05 3.47
CA ASN A 184 14.60 -4.60 3.62
C ASN A 184 14.72 -3.86 2.28
N MET A 185 15.55 -4.35 1.37
CA MET A 185 15.68 -3.78 0.03
C MET A 185 14.40 -3.92 -0.77
N LEU A 186 13.76 -5.09 -0.72
CA LEU A 186 12.48 -5.33 -1.41
C LEU A 186 11.36 -4.47 -0.82
N GLU A 187 11.27 -4.35 0.49
CA GLU A 187 10.29 -3.48 1.14
C GLU A 187 10.50 -2.01 0.73
N GLY A 188 11.73 -1.57 0.66
CA GLY A 188 12.08 -0.24 0.14
C GLY A 188 11.63 -0.05 -1.31
N ALA A 189 11.85 -1.06 -2.15
CA ALA A 189 11.43 -1.04 -3.54
C ALA A 189 9.90 -1.02 -3.69
N VAL A 190 9.18 -1.88 -2.95
CA VAL A 190 7.72 -1.90 -2.95
C VAL A 190 7.15 -0.56 -2.46
N ASN A 191 7.72 0.02 -1.39
CA ASN A 191 7.31 1.35 -0.92
C ASN A 191 7.57 2.44 -1.95
N ALA A 192 8.70 2.42 -2.65
CA ALA A 192 9.00 3.38 -3.71
C ALA A 192 8.06 3.21 -4.91
N ALA A 193 7.71 1.96 -5.26
CA ALA A 193 6.73 1.67 -6.31
C ALA A 193 5.33 2.21 -6.00
N MET A 194 4.96 2.33 -4.71
CA MET A 194 3.69 2.93 -4.31
C MET A 194 3.53 4.39 -4.74
N ASP A 195 4.64 5.08 -5.01
CA ASP A 195 4.67 6.48 -5.42
C ASP A 195 4.84 6.66 -6.93
N ILE A 196 4.88 5.57 -7.69
CA ILE A 196 5.25 5.64 -9.11
C ILE A 196 4.29 6.52 -9.92
N SER A 197 3.00 6.53 -9.56
CA SER A 197 1.99 7.39 -10.19
C SER A 197 2.22 8.89 -9.94
N ASP A 198 2.96 9.24 -8.88
CA ASP A 198 3.34 10.62 -8.58
C ASP A 198 4.54 11.09 -9.43
N TRP A 199 5.32 10.15 -10.00
CA TRP A 199 6.54 10.42 -10.74
C TRP A 199 6.38 10.25 -12.25
N ARG A 200 5.48 9.38 -12.69
CA ARG A 200 5.18 9.13 -14.09
C ARG A 200 3.73 8.74 -14.28
N ARG A 201 3.21 9.02 -15.46
CA ARG A 201 1.90 8.51 -15.86
C ARG A 201 1.96 6.99 -15.96
N VAL A 202 1.04 6.31 -15.28
CA VAL A 202 0.87 4.87 -15.32
C VAL A 202 -0.34 4.59 -16.21
N ASP A 203 -0.07 4.23 -17.45
CA ASP A 203 -1.13 3.91 -18.42
C ASP A 203 -1.50 2.42 -18.35
N ASP A 204 -0.54 1.56 -17.99
CA ASP A 204 -0.70 0.13 -17.80
C ASP A 204 0.00 -0.28 -16.50
N ILE A 205 -0.80 -0.75 -15.52
CA ILE A 205 -0.31 -1.17 -14.20
C ILE A 205 0.51 -2.45 -14.30
N ASP A 206 0.10 -3.41 -15.14
CA ASP A 206 0.79 -4.68 -15.28
C ASP A 206 2.17 -4.47 -15.92
N GLN A 207 2.22 -3.74 -17.03
CA GLN A 207 3.49 -3.39 -17.67
C GLN A 207 4.41 -2.61 -16.72
N THR A 208 3.86 -1.67 -15.95
CA THR A 208 4.65 -0.89 -14.99
C THR A 208 5.20 -1.77 -13.88
N ALA A 209 4.42 -2.72 -13.37
CA ALA A 209 4.87 -3.70 -12.39
C ALA A 209 5.99 -4.58 -12.96
N ASP A 210 5.83 -5.04 -14.21
CA ASP A 210 6.85 -5.83 -14.91
C ASP A 210 8.18 -5.07 -14.98
N GLU A 211 8.18 -3.87 -15.55
CA GLU A 211 9.38 -3.02 -15.68
C GLU A 211 10.04 -2.74 -14.33
N TYR A 212 9.25 -2.56 -13.27
CA TYR A 212 9.77 -2.20 -11.95
C TYR A 212 10.37 -3.38 -11.21
N PHE A 213 9.70 -4.56 -11.22
CA PHE A 213 10.11 -5.70 -10.41
C PHE A 213 11.07 -6.65 -11.13
N ASP A 214 11.12 -6.67 -12.45
CA ASP A 214 12.07 -7.46 -13.21
C ASP A 214 13.52 -7.17 -12.82
N VAL A 215 13.83 -5.91 -12.55
CA VAL A 215 15.17 -5.50 -12.08
C VAL A 215 15.54 -6.19 -10.77
N PHE A 216 14.59 -6.32 -9.83
CA PHE A 216 14.83 -7.03 -8.57
C PHE A 216 14.91 -8.53 -8.75
N TYR A 217 14.03 -9.08 -9.58
CA TYR A 217 13.98 -10.52 -9.85
C TYR A 217 15.30 -11.00 -10.48
N PHE A 218 15.76 -10.36 -11.52
CA PHE A 218 17.02 -10.72 -12.18
C PHE A 218 18.26 -10.44 -11.33
N GLY A 219 18.21 -9.45 -10.43
CA GLY A 219 19.27 -9.22 -9.47
C GLY A 219 19.36 -10.27 -8.37
N LEU A 220 18.27 -10.97 -8.05
CA LEU A 220 18.20 -12.06 -7.06
C LEU A 220 18.44 -13.44 -7.67
N ALA A 221 18.05 -13.64 -8.90
CA ALA A 221 18.22 -14.93 -9.58
C ALA A 221 19.70 -15.25 -9.79
N LYS A 222 20.10 -16.52 -9.67
CA LYS A 222 21.40 -16.97 -10.15
C LYS A 222 21.43 -16.77 -11.66
N PRO A 223 22.54 -16.23 -12.22
CA PRO A 223 22.73 -16.28 -13.66
C PRO A 223 22.57 -17.73 -14.13
N SER A 224 21.75 -17.96 -15.15
CA SER A 224 21.69 -19.26 -15.82
C SER A 224 23.07 -19.52 -16.40
N ASN A 225 23.73 -20.60 -15.96
CA ASN A 225 24.98 -21.04 -16.57
C ASN A 225 24.71 -21.54 -18.00
#